data_278d3c68b3317e70ad078ff519cac593
#
_entry.id   278d3c68b3317e70ad078ff519cac593
#
_cell.length_a   1.000
_cell.length_b   1.000
_cell.length_c   1.000
_cell.angle_alpha   90.00
_cell.angle_beta   90.00
_cell.angle_gamma   90.00
#
_symmetry.space_group_name_H-M   'P 1'
#
loop_
_entity.id
_entity.type
_entity.pdbx_description
1 polymer ?
#
loop_
_entity_poly.entity_id
_entity_poly.type
_entity_poly.pdbx_seq_one_letter_code
_entity_poly.pdbx_strand_id
1 'polypeptide(L)'
;MPMFAATTSKWDALAGGGISIVNYNAVEYDTLKMFNKSTHQATVPVDGIYTISAKAAVTSAGYSPSATATVMIYKNGAMLEEMTRVAGSGNGLTLMRLSHTFDVLLKKGDVIDVRAHCSESRDYGGPSTHSRFSMRFVGVNNTSV
;
A
#
# COMPACT_ATOMS: atom_id res chain seq x y z
N MET A 1 -10.76 -17.01 -9.55
CA MET A 1 -9.68 -16.06 -9.86
C MET A 1 -9.24 -15.34 -8.60
N PRO A 2 -7.94 -15.37 -8.26
CA PRO A 2 -7.45 -14.69 -7.07
C PRO A 2 -7.54 -13.17 -7.19
N MET A 3 -8.28 -12.54 -6.29
CA MET A 3 -8.36 -11.09 -6.19
C MET A 3 -8.87 -10.67 -4.83
N PHE A 4 -8.42 -9.54 -4.34
CA PHE A 4 -8.97 -8.89 -3.17
C PHE A 4 -8.85 -7.36 -3.28
N ALA A 5 -9.63 -6.67 -2.47
CA ALA A 5 -9.46 -5.25 -2.24
C ALA A 5 -9.81 -4.94 -0.78
N ALA A 6 -8.97 -4.13 -0.16
CA ALA A 6 -9.15 -3.70 1.21
C ALA A 6 -8.90 -2.20 1.32
N THR A 7 -9.59 -1.56 2.25
CA THR A 7 -9.47 -0.13 2.52
C THR A 7 -9.12 0.09 3.99
N THR A 8 -8.74 1.31 4.32
CA THR A 8 -8.58 1.75 5.71
C THR A 8 -9.91 2.28 6.24
N SER A 9 -10.05 2.35 7.57
CA SER A 9 -11.24 2.89 8.21
C SER A 9 -10.94 4.04 9.18
N LYS A 10 -9.68 4.27 9.51
CA LYS A 10 -9.27 5.29 10.48
C LYS A 10 -7.85 5.74 10.21
N TRP A 11 -7.49 6.85 10.83
CA TRP A 11 -6.12 7.33 10.87
C TRP A 11 -5.35 6.65 12.00
N ASP A 12 -4.09 6.30 11.73
CA ASP A 12 -3.14 5.82 12.74
C ASP A 12 -1.90 6.71 12.74
N ALA A 13 -1.20 6.75 13.86
CA ALA A 13 -0.02 7.59 14.01
C ALA A 13 1.18 6.98 13.28
N LEU A 14 1.89 7.83 12.54
CA LEU A 14 3.14 7.49 11.86
C LEU A 14 4.25 8.37 12.41
N ALA A 15 5.18 7.77 13.15
CA ALA A 15 6.33 8.50 13.70
C ALA A 15 7.23 9.00 12.56
N GLY A 16 7.72 10.23 12.68
CA GLY A 16 8.60 10.83 11.69
C GLY A 16 9.86 10.00 11.48
N GLY A 17 10.19 9.73 10.21
CA GLY A 17 11.29 8.84 9.84
C GLY A 17 11.00 7.36 10.01
N GLY A 18 9.84 6.98 10.54
CA GLY A 18 9.43 5.58 10.71
C GLY A 18 8.73 5.02 9.49
N ILE A 19 8.63 3.70 9.46
CA ILE A 19 7.92 2.94 8.44
C ILE A 19 6.87 2.10 9.14
N SER A 20 5.62 2.12 8.65
CA SER A 20 4.53 1.31 9.19
C SER A 20 3.80 0.61 8.07
N ILE A 21 3.35 -0.63 8.34
CA ILE A 21 2.42 -1.33 7.43
C ILE A 21 1.11 -0.57 7.47
N VAL A 22 0.58 -0.22 6.30
CA VAL A 22 -0.67 0.54 6.21
C VAL A 22 -1.82 -0.32 6.71
N ASN A 23 -2.67 0.29 7.52
CA ASN A 23 -3.71 -0.34 8.30
C ASN A 23 -4.98 -0.68 7.51
N TYR A 24 -4.85 -1.29 6.35
CA TYR A 24 -6.00 -1.79 5.60
C TYR A 24 -6.71 -2.87 6.41
N ASN A 25 -7.95 -2.60 6.81
CA ASN A 25 -8.70 -3.49 7.71
C ASN A 25 -10.14 -3.74 7.30
N ALA A 26 -10.61 -3.08 6.25
CA ALA A 26 -11.95 -3.25 5.73
C ALA A 26 -11.88 -3.94 4.36
N VAL A 27 -12.25 -5.21 4.30
CA VAL A 27 -12.18 -6.01 3.09
C VAL A 27 -13.46 -5.83 2.29
N GLU A 28 -13.33 -5.36 1.05
CA GLU A 28 -14.49 -5.23 0.14
C GLU A 28 -14.82 -6.57 -0.53
N TYR A 29 -13.80 -7.28 -0.98
CA TYR A 29 -13.92 -8.63 -1.51
C TYR A 29 -12.58 -9.35 -1.39
N ASP A 30 -12.64 -10.66 -1.33
CA ASP A 30 -11.46 -11.52 -1.25
C ASP A 30 -11.86 -12.92 -1.69
N THR A 31 -11.59 -13.24 -2.94
CA THR A 31 -12.13 -14.45 -3.58
C THR A 31 -11.50 -15.75 -3.08
N LEU A 32 -10.26 -15.71 -2.59
CA LEU A 32 -9.54 -16.89 -2.11
C LEU A 32 -8.95 -16.70 -0.71
N LYS A 33 -9.50 -15.76 0.06
CA LYS A 33 -9.04 -15.46 1.43
C LYS A 33 -7.54 -15.18 1.47
N MET A 34 -7.06 -14.40 0.53
CA MET A 34 -5.64 -14.10 0.43
C MET A 34 -5.20 -12.95 1.33
N PHE A 35 -6.13 -12.10 1.81
CA PHE A 35 -5.80 -10.94 2.63
C PHE A 35 -6.15 -11.17 4.09
N ASN A 36 -5.17 -10.89 4.98
CA ASN A 36 -5.35 -10.97 6.43
C ASN A 36 -5.49 -9.56 6.99
N LYS A 37 -6.72 -9.21 7.41
CA LYS A 37 -7.01 -7.86 7.94
C LYS A 37 -6.40 -7.58 9.31
N SER A 38 -5.89 -8.61 10.01
CA SER A 38 -5.22 -8.43 11.29
C SER A 38 -3.75 -8.09 11.13
N THR A 39 -3.09 -8.67 10.14
CA THR A 39 -1.69 -8.37 9.82
C THR A 39 -1.52 -7.34 8.71
N HIS A 40 -2.62 -7.03 8.00
CA HIS A 40 -2.65 -6.14 6.84
C HIS A 40 -1.79 -6.65 5.68
N GLN A 41 -1.65 -7.96 5.57
CA GLN A 41 -0.80 -8.61 4.58
C GLN A 41 -1.60 -9.55 3.69
N ALA A 42 -1.20 -9.66 2.44
CA ALA A 42 -1.75 -10.61 1.49
C ALA A 42 -0.77 -11.76 1.27
N THR A 43 -1.29 -12.98 1.18
CA THR A 43 -0.49 -14.15 0.80
C THR A 43 -0.96 -14.64 -0.57
N VAL A 44 -0.01 -14.80 -1.47
CA VAL A 44 -0.26 -15.20 -2.86
C VAL A 44 -0.71 -16.66 -2.91
N PRO A 45 -1.91 -16.96 -3.47
CA PRO A 45 -2.45 -18.32 -3.44
C PRO A 45 -1.96 -19.21 -4.58
N VAL A 46 -1.56 -18.65 -5.71
CA VAL A 46 -1.08 -19.41 -6.88
C VAL A 46 0.02 -18.60 -7.59
N ASP A 47 0.93 -19.29 -8.23
CA ASP A 47 1.96 -18.66 -9.06
C ASP A 47 1.32 -17.92 -10.24
N GLY A 48 1.85 -16.75 -10.56
CA GLY A 48 1.41 -16.02 -11.74
C GLY A 48 1.74 -14.55 -11.69
N ILE A 49 1.21 -13.83 -12.66
CA ILE A 49 1.35 -12.38 -12.76
C ILE A 49 0.14 -11.74 -12.07
N TYR A 50 0.42 -10.79 -11.20
CA TYR A 50 -0.59 -10.05 -10.45
C TYR A 50 -0.44 -8.56 -10.71
N THR A 51 -1.56 -7.86 -10.83
CA THR A 51 -1.59 -6.41 -10.74
C THR A 51 -1.75 -6.04 -9.28
N ILE A 52 -0.79 -5.30 -8.74
CA ILE A 52 -0.85 -4.72 -7.40
C ILE A 52 -1.17 -3.24 -7.53
N SER A 53 -2.18 -2.78 -6.81
CA SER A 53 -2.52 -1.36 -6.73
C SER A 53 -2.58 -0.94 -5.28
N ALA A 54 -1.78 0.04 -4.91
CA ALA A 54 -1.71 0.56 -3.56
C ALA A 54 -1.93 2.07 -3.56
N LYS A 55 -2.84 2.52 -2.71
CA LYS A 55 -3.08 3.93 -2.44
C LYS A 55 -3.04 4.13 -0.94
N ALA A 56 -2.27 5.10 -0.50
CA ALA A 56 -2.17 5.46 0.91
C ALA A 56 -2.19 6.98 1.07
N ALA A 57 -2.83 7.44 2.13
CA ALA A 57 -2.92 8.85 2.49
C ALA A 57 -2.11 9.11 3.76
N VAL A 58 -1.41 10.23 3.78
CA VAL A 58 -0.70 10.74 4.94
C VAL A 58 -1.18 12.17 5.17
N THR A 59 -1.62 12.48 6.39
CA THR A 59 -2.18 13.79 6.71
C THR A 59 -1.39 14.54 7.76
N SER A 60 -1.52 15.86 7.72
CA SER A 60 -0.88 16.78 8.65
C SER A 60 -1.65 18.09 8.77
N ALA A 61 -1.45 18.77 9.89
CA ALA A 61 -1.90 20.15 10.06
C ALA A 61 -1.07 21.16 9.26
N GLY A 62 -0.08 20.72 8.51
CA GLY A 62 0.80 21.54 7.68
C GLY A 62 2.14 20.85 7.50
N TYR A 63 2.53 20.66 6.25
CA TYR A 63 3.84 20.08 5.94
C TYR A 63 4.87 21.18 5.76
N SER A 64 6.11 20.93 6.22
CA SER A 64 7.22 21.75 5.77
C SER A 64 7.42 21.53 4.25
N PRO A 65 7.94 22.52 3.52
CA PRO A 65 8.12 22.39 2.05
C PRO A 65 8.99 21.21 1.64
N SER A 66 9.91 20.77 2.49
CA SER A 66 10.80 19.63 2.24
C SER A 66 10.27 18.29 2.73
N ALA A 67 9.08 18.27 3.35
CA ALA A 67 8.50 17.01 3.84
C ALA A 67 8.26 16.05 2.68
N THR A 68 8.59 14.78 2.91
CA THR A 68 8.36 13.70 1.94
C THR A 68 7.47 12.63 2.55
N ALA A 69 6.62 12.04 1.73
CA ALA A 69 5.86 10.85 2.07
C ALA A 69 6.11 9.80 1.00
N THR A 70 6.19 8.55 1.42
CA THR A 70 6.47 7.44 0.52
C THR A 70 5.49 6.31 0.80
N VAL A 71 4.95 5.72 -0.27
CA VAL A 71 4.26 4.44 -0.22
C VAL A 71 5.19 3.39 -0.81
N MET A 72 5.31 2.26 -0.12
CA MET A 72 6.20 1.17 -0.50
C MET A 72 5.43 -0.12 -0.55
N ILE A 73 5.70 -0.94 -1.54
CA ILE A 73 5.18 -2.30 -1.61
C ILE A 73 6.30 -3.26 -1.27
N TYR A 74 6.07 -4.11 -0.28
CA TYR A 74 7.03 -5.10 0.21
C TYR A 74 6.61 -6.50 -0.19
N LYS A 75 7.58 -7.30 -0.58
CA LYS A 75 7.42 -8.73 -0.81
C LYS A 75 8.36 -9.49 0.13
N ASN A 76 7.78 -10.32 1.00
CA ASN A 76 8.55 -11.13 1.95
C ASN A 76 9.49 -10.29 2.82
N GLY A 77 9.06 -9.10 3.22
CA GLY A 77 9.85 -8.21 4.07
C GLY A 77 10.91 -7.39 3.35
N ALA A 78 11.00 -7.45 2.03
CA ALA A 78 11.93 -6.65 1.23
C ALA A 78 11.17 -5.71 0.29
N MET A 79 11.66 -4.49 0.13
CA MET A 79 11.02 -3.49 -0.72
C MET A 79 11.06 -3.94 -2.18
N LEU A 80 9.90 -3.95 -2.82
CA LEU A 80 9.71 -4.32 -4.21
C LEU A 80 9.56 -3.08 -5.10
N GLU A 81 8.73 -2.13 -4.67
CA GLU A 81 8.44 -0.89 -5.40
C GLU A 81 8.18 0.23 -4.42
N GLU A 82 8.42 1.46 -4.84
CA GLU A 82 8.11 2.65 -4.03
C GLU A 82 7.68 3.83 -4.89
N MET A 83 6.93 4.73 -4.28
CA MET A 83 6.60 6.03 -4.83
C MET A 83 6.72 7.09 -3.74
N THR A 84 7.43 8.16 -4.02
CA THR A 84 7.64 9.28 -3.08
C THR A 84 7.04 10.56 -3.63
N ARG A 85 6.44 11.35 -2.73
CA ARG A 85 5.95 12.69 -3.01
C ARG A 85 6.59 13.68 -2.05
N VAL A 86 6.98 14.84 -2.57
CA VAL A 86 7.45 15.98 -1.77
C VAL A 86 6.30 16.96 -1.61
N ALA A 87 6.10 17.47 -0.38
CA ALA A 87 5.02 18.42 -0.10
C ALA A 87 5.16 19.71 -0.90
N GLY A 88 6.38 20.22 -1.02
CA GLY A 88 6.64 21.47 -1.74
C GLY A 88 6.18 22.70 -0.97
N SER A 89 6.24 23.87 -1.62
CA SER A 89 5.92 25.15 -1.02
C SER A 89 4.43 25.53 -1.10
N GLY A 90 3.56 24.57 -1.41
CA GLY A 90 2.13 24.82 -1.50
C GLY A 90 1.52 25.20 -0.16
N ASN A 91 0.75 26.27 -0.13
CA ASN A 91 0.09 26.73 1.08
C ASN A 91 -1.09 25.80 1.45
N GLY A 92 -1.14 25.37 2.72
CA GLY A 92 -2.26 24.65 3.26
C GLY A 92 -2.39 23.19 2.83
N LEU A 93 -1.30 22.59 2.33
CA LEU A 93 -1.31 21.15 2.07
C LEU A 93 -1.45 20.39 3.38
N THR A 94 -2.56 19.71 3.56
CA THR A 94 -2.86 18.95 4.78
C THR A 94 -2.97 17.44 4.51
N LEU A 95 -2.91 17.02 3.25
CA LEU A 95 -3.08 15.63 2.86
C LEU A 95 -2.20 15.31 1.66
N MET A 96 -1.38 14.28 1.77
CA MET A 96 -0.69 13.70 0.64
C MET A 96 -1.28 12.33 0.35
N ARG A 97 -1.71 12.12 -0.89
CA ARG A 97 -2.16 10.82 -1.38
C ARG A 97 -1.14 10.29 -2.35
N LEU A 98 -0.73 9.06 -2.11
CA LEU A 98 0.24 8.38 -2.95
C LEU A 98 -0.39 7.13 -3.50
N SER A 99 -0.16 6.84 -4.76
CA SER A 99 -0.67 5.63 -5.39
C SER A 99 0.36 5.06 -6.34
N HIS A 100 0.38 3.73 -6.42
CA HIS A 100 1.26 3.03 -7.33
C HIS A 100 0.57 1.75 -7.79
N THR A 101 0.61 1.50 -9.09
CA THR A 101 0.01 0.30 -9.71
C THR A 101 1.00 -0.30 -10.68
N PHE A 102 1.23 -1.60 -10.58
CA PHE A 102 2.18 -2.30 -11.43
C PHE A 102 1.87 -3.79 -11.49
N ASP A 103 2.39 -4.45 -12.51
CA ASP A 103 2.29 -5.89 -12.66
C ASP A 103 3.58 -6.55 -12.21
N VAL A 104 3.47 -7.69 -11.55
CA VAL A 104 4.62 -8.41 -11.02
C VAL A 104 4.39 -9.91 -11.02
N LEU A 105 5.43 -10.67 -11.29
CA LEU A 105 5.42 -12.14 -11.18
C LEU A 105 5.61 -12.52 -9.72
N LEU A 106 4.66 -13.29 -9.19
CA LEU A 106 4.67 -13.75 -7.80
C LEU A 106 4.55 -15.27 -7.75
N LYS A 107 5.03 -15.84 -6.65
CA LYS A 107 4.93 -17.28 -6.36
C LYS A 107 3.96 -17.51 -5.22
N LYS A 108 3.31 -18.67 -5.25
CA LYS A 108 2.48 -19.10 -4.13
C LYS A 108 3.26 -19.01 -2.82
N GLY A 109 2.64 -18.40 -1.82
CA GLY A 109 3.23 -18.18 -0.50
C GLY A 109 3.94 -16.85 -0.32
N ASP A 110 4.17 -16.08 -1.40
CA ASP A 110 4.72 -14.73 -1.26
C ASP A 110 3.78 -13.87 -0.43
N VAL A 111 4.35 -13.09 0.50
CA VAL A 111 3.62 -12.19 1.37
C VAL A 111 3.84 -10.77 0.92
N ILE A 112 2.74 -10.08 0.61
CA ILE A 112 2.75 -8.70 0.10
C ILE A 112 2.12 -7.79 1.13
N ASP A 113 2.77 -6.69 1.44
CA ASP A 113 2.18 -5.62 2.24
C ASP A 113 2.53 -4.25 1.67
N VAL A 114 1.79 -3.26 2.11
CA VAL A 114 1.99 -1.85 1.74
C VAL A 114 2.44 -1.11 2.97
N ARG A 115 3.53 -0.36 2.86
CA ARG A 115 4.07 0.43 3.96
C ARG A 115 4.09 1.90 3.61
N ALA A 116 3.97 2.73 4.63
CA ALA A 116 4.03 4.17 4.51
C ALA A 116 5.18 4.72 5.33
N HIS A 117 5.79 5.78 4.82
CA HIS A 117 6.84 6.54 5.48
C HIS A 117 6.55 8.03 5.30
N CYS A 118 6.86 8.82 6.31
CA CYS A 118 6.87 10.27 6.21
C CYS A 118 8.09 10.81 6.94
N SER A 119 8.73 11.83 6.38
CA SER A 119 9.88 12.48 7.01
C SER A 119 9.49 13.24 8.27
N GLU A 120 8.21 13.54 8.46
CA GLU A 120 7.65 14.21 9.63
C GLU A 120 6.63 13.29 10.31
N SER A 121 6.42 13.49 11.64
CA SER A 121 5.39 12.73 12.36
C SER A 121 4.00 13.13 11.87
N ARG A 122 3.21 12.17 11.39
CA ARG A 122 1.90 12.39 10.77
C ARG A 122 1.00 11.20 11.04
N ASP A 123 -0.25 11.31 10.59
CA ASP A 123 -1.19 10.19 10.58
C ASP A 123 -1.28 9.61 9.18
N TYR A 124 -1.53 8.30 9.10
CA TYR A 124 -1.69 7.60 7.83
C TYR A 124 -2.96 6.75 7.82
N GLY A 125 -3.41 6.41 6.62
CA GLY A 125 -4.60 5.57 6.39
C GLY A 125 -5.83 6.39 6.07
N GLY A 126 -6.61 6.72 7.06
CA GLY A 126 -7.81 7.53 6.92
C GLY A 126 -9.06 6.75 6.53
N PRO A 127 -10.14 7.44 6.16
CA PRO A 127 -11.39 6.79 5.75
C PRO A 127 -11.22 6.00 4.44
N SER A 128 -12.21 5.18 4.11
CA SER A 128 -12.16 4.24 2.98
C SER A 128 -11.88 4.89 1.63
N THR A 129 -12.16 6.18 1.48
CA THR A 129 -11.91 6.93 0.24
C THR A 129 -10.46 7.35 0.06
N HIS A 130 -9.63 7.23 1.09
CA HIS A 130 -8.27 7.76 1.09
C HIS A 130 -7.20 6.71 0.81
N SER A 131 -7.42 5.48 1.25
CA SER A 131 -6.39 4.43 1.13
C SER A 131 -7.02 3.11 0.72
N ARG A 132 -6.38 2.43 -0.23
CA ARG A 132 -6.87 1.18 -0.80
C ARG A 132 -5.71 0.31 -1.25
N PHE A 133 -5.80 -0.97 -0.96
CA PHE A 133 -4.85 -1.98 -1.41
C PHE A 133 -5.62 -3.08 -2.13
N SER A 134 -5.23 -3.36 -3.35
CA SER A 134 -5.84 -4.44 -4.13
C SER A 134 -4.81 -5.24 -4.89
N MET A 135 -5.12 -6.50 -5.10
CA MET A 135 -4.36 -7.37 -5.98
C MET A 135 -5.33 -8.20 -6.82
N ARG A 136 -4.94 -8.46 -8.05
CA ARG A 136 -5.70 -9.38 -8.92
C ARG A 136 -4.76 -10.20 -9.76
N PHE A 137 -5.10 -11.46 -9.93
CA PHE A 137 -4.42 -12.36 -10.84
C PHE A 137 -4.69 -11.95 -12.29
N VAL A 138 -3.66 -11.84 -13.09
CA VAL A 138 -3.77 -11.44 -14.50
C VAL A 138 -3.54 -12.61 -15.43
N GLY A 139 -2.66 -13.53 -15.08
CA GLY A 139 -2.36 -14.66 -15.91
C GLY A 139 -1.12 -15.44 -15.46
N VAL A 140 -0.87 -16.54 -16.12
CA VAL A 140 0.32 -17.34 -15.86
C VAL A 140 1.50 -16.81 -16.66
N ASN A 141 2.68 -16.96 -16.11
CA ASN A 141 3.91 -16.69 -16.83
C ASN A 141 4.29 -17.92 -17.65
N ASN A 142 4.17 -17.83 -18.96
CA ASN A 142 4.55 -18.90 -19.87
C ASN A 142 5.79 -18.49 -20.66
N THR A 143 6.94 -18.65 -20.03
CA THR A 143 8.25 -18.31 -20.65
C THR A 143 9.00 -19.52 -21.19
N SER A 144 8.37 -20.68 -21.19
CA SER A 144 8.97 -21.93 -21.66
C SER A 144 8.94 -22.01 -23.17
N VAL A 145 9.70 -21.19 -23.82
CA VAL A 145 9.86 -21.24 -25.28
C VAL A 145 11.30 -21.51 -25.63
#